data_aff405e0b7db08f25491cdbf88747bd5
#
_entry.id   aff405e0b7db08f25491cdbf88747bd5
#
_cell.length_a   1.000
_cell.length_b   1.000
_cell.length_c   1.000
_cell.angle_alpha   90.00
_cell.angle_beta   90.00
_cell.angle_gamma   90.00
#
_symmetry.space_group_name_H-M   'P 1'
#
loop_
_entity.id
_entity.type
_entity.pdbx_description
1 polymer ?
#
loop_
_entity_poly.entity_id
_entity_poly.type
_entity_poly.pdbx_seq_one_letter_code
_entity_poly.pdbx_strand_id
1 'polypeptide(L)'
;TTLSTAQRQAAIAQVQQLLGAGRTVMLQRYLEEIDTHGEISLVFFNGLVSHAVEKRAVLPPATITESTMHEAVVTAEAADHIAWQWGEQIRRILHAYVRERIGRDEQFLFNRVDIVPDDEGSFRVMEVSLVDADLYLSATPEALGNFADAISVRAHW
;
A
#
# COMPACT_ATOMS: atom_id res chain seq x y z
N THR A 1 1.47 18.39 -10.91
CA THR A 1 2.55 18.81 -11.85
C THR A 1 2.15 18.41 -13.28
N THR A 2 2.05 19.36 -14.17
CA THR A 2 1.72 19.08 -15.58
C THR A 2 3.01 18.71 -16.31
N LEU A 3 3.04 17.50 -16.90
CA LEU A 3 4.17 17.07 -17.72
C LEU A 3 4.42 18.04 -18.88
N SER A 4 5.67 18.39 -19.12
CA SER A 4 6.09 19.10 -20.33
C SER A 4 5.79 18.26 -21.58
N THR A 5 5.72 18.89 -22.73
CA THR A 5 5.50 18.19 -24.01
C THR A 5 6.57 17.12 -24.26
N ALA A 6 7.84 17.41 -23.93
CA ALA A 6 8.95 16.46 -24.09
C ALA A 6 8.80 15.25 -23.16
N GLN A 7 8.45 15.46 -21.89
CA GLN A 7 8.22 14.36 -20.93
C GLN A 7 7.04 13.48 -21.35
N ARG A 8 5.98 14.08 -21.87
CA ARG A 8 4.82 13.34 -22.39
C ARG A 8 5.20 12.49 -23.59
N GLN A 9 5.96 13.04 -24.54
CA GLN A 9 6.44 12.27 -25.70
C GLN A 9 7.36 11.13 -25.31
N ALA A 10 8.28 11.35 -24.35
CA ALA A 10 9.14 10.29 -23.82
C ALA A 10 8.32 9.17 -23.16
N ALA A 11 7.34 9.49 -22.34
CA ALA A 11 6.45 8.51 -21.71
C ALA A 11 5.66 7.69 -22.76
N ILE A 12 5.13 8.36 -23.79
CA ILE A 12 4.43 7.67 -24.88
C ILE A 12 5.37 6.70 -25.62
N ALA A 13 6.57 7.14 -25.96
CA ALA A 13 7.57 6.29 -26.62
C ALA A 13 7.93 5.06 -25.78
N GLN A 14 8.12 5.22 -24.48
CA GLN A 14 8.40 4.11 -23.56
C GLN A 14 7.23 3.12 -23.49
N VAL A 15 6.00 3.60 -23.38
CA VAL A 15 4.80 2.74 -23.41
C VAL A 15 4.72 1.95 -24.72
N GLN A 16 4.93 2.61 -25.87
CA GLN A 16 4.92 1.96 -27.18
C GLN A 16 6.00 0.88 -27.30
N GLN A 17 7.21 1.16 -26.80
CA GLN A 17 8.30 0.19 -26.77
C GLN A 17 7.94 -1.05 -25.93
N LEU A 18 7.36 -0.88 -24.74
CA LEU A 18 6.96 -1.97 -23.87
C LEU A 18 5.84 -2.81 -24.50
N LEU A 19 4.83 -2.17 -25.06
CA LEU A 19 3.74 -2.84 -25.77
C LEU A 19 4.26 -3.60 -26.99
N GLY A 20 5.19 -2.99 -27.78
CA GLY A 20 5.85 -3.65 -28.90
C GLY A 20 6.68 -4.87 -28.52
N ALA A 21 7.19 -4.92 -27.28
CA ALA A 21 7.86 -6.07 -26.70
C ALA A 21 6.89 -7.12 -26.10
N GLY A 22 5.59 -6.97 -26.28
CA GLY A 22 4.56 -7.88 -25.76
C GLY A 22 4.31 -7.76 -24.25
N ARG A 23 4.79 -6.70 -23.62
CA ARG A 23 4.59 -6.48 -22.18
C ARG A 23 3.25 -5.79 -21.91
N THR A 24 2.62 -6.14 -20.79
CA THR A 24 1.48 -5.39 -20.27
C THR A 24 1.99 -4.12 -19.60
N VAL A 25 1.32 -3.01 -19.86
CA VAL A 25 1.65 -1.70 -19.26
C VAL A 25 0.49 -1.23 -18.42
N MET A 26 0.77 -0.86 -17.17
CA MET A 26 -0.16 -0.16 -16.29
C MET A 26 0.20 1.32 -16.28
N LEU A 27 -0.80 2.18 -16.43
CA LEU A 27 -0.67 3.62 -16.43
C LEU A 27 -1.64 4.20 -15.42
N GLN A 28 -1.16 4.97 -14.47
CA GLN A 28 -2.01 5.61 -13.47
C GLN A 28 -1.62 7.07 -13.27
N ARG A 29 -2.57 7.86 -12.79
CA ARG A 29 -2.32 9.26 -12.43
C ARG A 29 -1.34 9.31 -11.27
N TYR A 30 -0.35 10.20 -11.35
CA TYR A 30 0.50 10.52 -10.22
C TYR A 30 -0.30 11.31 -9.18
N LEU A 31 -0.16 10.91 -7.91
CA LEU A 31 -0.77 11.60 -6.77
C LEU A 31 0.30 12.48 -6.13
N GLU A 32 0.17 13.80 -6.30
CA GLU A 32 1.18 14.77 -5.83
C GLU A 32 1.29 14.79 -4.29
N GLU A 33 0.21 14.44 -3.61
CA GLU A 33 0.15 14.39 -2.15
C GLU A 33 1.13 13.37 -1.54
N ILE A 34 1.56 12.37 -2.32
CA ILE A 34 2.57 11.39 -1.86
C ILE A 34 3.92 12.05 -1.56
N ASP A 35 4.26 13.13 -2.27
CA ASP A 35 5.52 13.85 -2.08
C ASP A 35 5.54 14.64 -0.76
N THR A 36 4.37 15.06 -0.31
CA THR A 36 4.20 15.89 0.89
C THR A 36 3.86 15.07 2.12
N HIS A 37 2.93 14.13 1.97
CA HIS A 37 2.35 13.38 3.08
C HIS A 37 2.83 11.93 3.17
N GLY A 38 3.52 11.44 2.12
CA GLY A 38 3.91 10.03 2.06
C GLY A 38 2.73 9.11 1.82
N GLU A 39 2.97 7.83 2.05
CA GLU A 39 1.98 6.75 1.96
C GLU A 39 1.81 6.11 3.34
N ILE A 40 0.59 5.84 3.74
CA ILE A 40 0.27 5.18 5.01
C ILE A 40 -0.05 3.73 4.74
N SER A 41 0.71 2.82 5.35
CA SER A 41 0.44 1.38 5.35
C SER A 41 -0.28 0.98 6.63
N LEU A 42 -1.48 0.47 6.50
CA LEU A 42 -2.33 -0.01 7.60
C LEU A 42 -2.28 -1.52 7.64
N VAL A 43 -1.79 -2.11 8.73
CA VAL A 43 -1.61 -3.55 8.89
C VAL A 43 -2.65 -4.12 9.83
N PHE A 44 -3.23 -5.24 9.41
CA PHE A 44 -4.24 -5.99 10.16
C PHE A 44 -3.79 -7.44 10.33
N PHE A 45 -4.01 -8.01 11.52
CA PHE A 45 -3.80 -9.42 11.81
C PHE A 45 -5.10 -10.09 12.24
N ASN A 46 -5.45 -11.21 11.63
CA ASN A 46 -6.72 -11.92 11.86
C ASN A 46 -7.95 -11.00 11.83
N GLY A 47 -7.92 -9.98 10.95
CA GLY A 47 -8.99 -9.01 10.81
C GLY A 47 -9.03 -7.91 11.87
N LEU A 48 -8.08 -7.88 12.80
CA LEU A 48 -7.93 -6.83 13.82
C LEU A 48 -6.85 -5.84 13.42
N VAL A 49 -7.07 -4.58 13.75
CA VAL A 49 -6.06 -3.52 13.60
C VAL A 49 -4.81 -3.91 14.40
N SER A 50 -3.65 -3.80 13.78
CA SER A 50 -2.36 -4.01 14.43
C SER A 50 -1.59 -2.69 14.56
N HIS A 51 -1.07 -2.18 13.46
CA HIS A 51 -0.23 -0.98 13.45
C HIS A 51 -0.30 -0.27 12.10
N ALA A 52 0.22 0.93 12.07
CA ALA A 52 0.42 1.69 10.85
C ALA A 52 1.87 2.17 10.74
N VAL A 53 2.35 2.31 9.52
CA VAL A 53 3.60 2.97 9.21
C VAL A 53 3.41 4.02 8.13
N GLU A 54 4.13 5.13 8.24
CA GLU A 54 4.24 6.11 7.19
C GLU A 54 5.46 5.80 6.34
N LYS A 55 5.27 5.70 5.04
CA LYS A 55 6.35 5.56 4.06
C LYS A 55 6.53 6.88 3.33
N ARG A 56 7.69 7.48 3.46
CA ARG A 56 8.05 8.65 2.67
C ARG A 56 8.87 8.22 1.47
N ALA A 57 8.27 8.33 0.29
CA ALA A 57 8.99 8.09 -0.94
C ALA A 57 10.07 9.16 -1.13
N VAL A 58 11.33 8.76 -1.11
CA VAL A 58 12.44 9.60 -1.56
C VAL A 58 12.52 9.44 -3.08
N LEU A 59 11.56 10.00 -3.80
CA LEU A 59 11.63 10.10 -5.25
C LEU A 59 12.19 11.49 -5.60
N PRO A 60 13.47 11.62 -5.97
CA PRO A 60 13.92 12.87 -6.59
C PRO A 60 13.21 13.00 -7.94
N PRO A 61 12.62 14.16 -8.26
CA PRO A 61 11.78 14.34 -9.46
C PRO A 61 12.47 14.15 -10.81
N ALA A 62 13.75 13.82 -10.88
CA ALA A 62 14.51 13.89 -12.13
C ALA A 62 15.38 12.68 -12.49
N THR A 63 15.64 11.71 -11.63
CA THR A 63 16.55 10.60 -11.98
C THR A 63 16.18 9.33 -11.22
N ILE A 64 15.32 8.52 -11.80
CA ILE A 64 15.10 7.15 -11.33
C ILE A 64 16.23 6.29 -11.88
N THR A 65 17.26 6.07 -11.09
CA THR A 65 18.18 4.94 -11.28
C THR A 65 17.78 3.87 -10.27
N GLU A 66 17.68 2.63 -10.70
CA GLU A 66 17.25 1.47 -9.89
C GLU A 66 18.00 1.31 -8.55
N SER A 67 19.07 2.04 -8.33
CA SER A 67 19.94 1.92 -7.14
C SER A 67 19.64 2.92 -6.02
N THR A 68 18.67 3.83 -6.18
CA THR A 68 18.44 4.93 -5.23
C THR A 68 17.05 4.97 -4.61
N MET A 69 16.22 3.93 -4.81
CA MET A 69 14.94 3.81 -4.13
C MET A 69 15.15 3.31 -2.70
N HIS A 70 15.55 4.19 -1.80
CA HIS A 70 15.45 3.93 -0.37
C HIS A 70 14.11 4.46 0.11
N GLU A 71 13.19 3.54 0.33
CA GLU A 71 11.93 3.83 1.01
C GLU A 71 12.25 4.07 2.50
N ALA A 72 12.10 5.29 2.96
CA ALA A 72 12.23 5.58 4.38
C ALA A 72 10.95 5.15 5.08
N VAL A 73 11.01 4.06 5.85
CA VAL A 73 9.89 3.64 6.70
C VAL A 73 9.97 4.43 8.00
N VAL A 74 8.92 5.17 8.32
CA VAL A 74 8.78 5.88 9.58
C VAL A 74 7.58 5.31 10.32
N THR A 75 7.72 4.99 11.61
CA THR A 75 6.58 4.57 12.43
C THR A 75 5.58 5.72 12.50
N ALA A 76 4.35 5.49 12.08
CA ALA A 76 3.29 6.47 12.28
C ALA A 76 2.96 6.53 13.79
N GLU A 77 3.16 7.67 14.42
CA GLU A 77 2.79 7.86 15.83
C GLU A 77 1.27 7.72 16.05
N ALA A 78 0.47 7.98 15.06
CA ALA A 78 -0.92 7.54 14.93
C ALA A 78 -1.40 7.84 13.52
N ALA A 79 -1.68 6.83 12.71
CA ALA A 79 -2.60 7.05 11.60
C ALA A 79 -3.87 7.66 12.19
N ASP A 80 -4.33 8.76 11.61
CA ASP A 80 -5.49 9.43 12.14
C ASP A 80 -6.73 8.52 12.06
N HIS A 81 -7.73 8.88 12.80
CA HIS A 81 -8.98 8.12 12.87
C HIS A 81 -9.65 7.94 11.47
N ILE A 82 -9.47 8.89 10.55
CA ILE A 82 -10.03 8.80 9.19
C ILE A 82 -9.28 7.75 8.37
N ALA A 83 -7.95 7.73 8.45
CA ALA A 83 -7.14 6.70 7.80
C ALA A 83 -7.54 5.29 8.28
N TRP A 84 -7.72 5.10 9.60
CA TRP A 84 -8.19 3.81 10.15
C TRP A 84 -9.60 3.44 9.69
N GLN A 85 -10.52 4.38 9.60
CA GLN A 85 -11.86 4.13 9.06
C GLN A 85 -11.81 3.65 7.60
N TRP A 86 -10.95 4.25 6.78
CA TRP A 86 -10.73 3.82 5.40
C TRP A 86 -10.15 2.41 5.32
N GLY A 87 -9.09 2.15 6.08
CA GLY A 87 -8.48 0.81 6.13
C GLY A 87 -9.47 -0.27 6.53
N GLU A 88 -10.26 -0.01 7.56
CA GLU A 88 -11.29 -0.93 8.04
C GLU A 88 -12.42 -1.14 7.00
N GLN A 89 -12.84 -0.10 6.31
CA GLN A 89 -13.81 -0.22 5.23
C GLN A 89 -13.29 -1.10 4.09
N ILE A 90 -12.05 -0.87 3.65
CA ILE A 90 -11.41 -1.65 2.60
C ILE A 90 -11.26 -3.10 3.03
N ARG A 91 -10.80 -3.35 4.26
CA ARG A 91 -10.71 -4.69 4.82
C ARG A 91 -12.04 -5.44 4.80
N ARG A 92 -13.14 -4.78 5.17
CA ARG A 92 -14.49 -5.37 5.14
C ARG A 92 -14.94 -5.69 3.72
N ILE A 93 -14.72 -4.79 2.78
CA ILE A 93 -15.04 -5.02 1.35
C ILE A 93 -14.25 -6.21 0.83
N LEU A 94 -12.96 -6.26 1.11
CA LEU A 94 -12.08 -7.35 0.71
C LEU A 94 -12.54 -8.69 1.29
N HIS A 95 -12.84 -8.72 2.58
CA HIS A 95 -13.33 -9.93 3.25
C HIS A 95 -14.66 -10.42 2.63
N ALA A 96 -15.60 -9.50 2.39
CA ALA A 96 -16.87 -9.83 1.72
C ALA A 96 -16.66 -10.38 0.31
N TYR A 97 -15.75 -9.76 -0.47
CA TYR A 97 -15.40 -10.20 -1.82
C TYR A 97 -14.81 -11.62 -1.83
N VAL A 98 -13.87 -11.89 -0.91
CA VAL A 98 -13.23 -13.22 -0.82
C VAL A 98 -14.25 -14.27 -0.37
N ARG A 99 -15.07 -13.97 0.64
CA ARG A 99 -16.14 -14.85 1.08
C ARG A 99 -17.09 -15.23 -0.06
N GLU A 100 -17.47 -14.28 -0.89
CA GLU A 100 -18.31 -14.54 -2.07
C GLU A 100 -17.60 -15.49 -3.07
N ARG A 101 -16.29 -15.35 -3.25
CA ARG A 101 -15.51 -16.14 -4.22
C ARG A 101 -15.19 -17.55 -3.76
N ILE A 102 -14.86 -17.74 -2.50
CA ILE A 102 -14.44 -19.04 -1.95
C ILE A 102 -15.54 -19.76 -1.20
N GLY A 103 -16.69 -19.12 -0.94
CA GLY A 103 -17.84 -19.70 -0.25
C GLY A 103 -17.62 -19.94 1.25
N ARG A 104 -16.56 -19.39 1.85
CA ARG A 104 -16.21 -19.56 3.25
C ARG A 104 -15.93 -18.22 3.89
N ASP A 105 -16.25 -18.11 5.18
CA ASP A 105 -16.01 -16.93 5.99
C ASP A 105 -14.69 -17.08 6.74
N GLU A 106 -13.59 -16.73 6.06
CA GLU A 106 -12.26 -16.82 6.62
C GLU A 106 -11.60 -15.46 6.73
N GLN A 107 -11.00 -15.20 7.88
CA GLN A 107 -10.15 -14.02 8.05
C GLN A 107 -8.77 -14.28 7.42
N PHE A 108 -8.15 -13.25 6.89
CA PHE A 108 -6.74 -13.33 6.49
C PHE A 108 -5.85 -13.35 7.73
N LEU A 109 -4.78 -14.13 7.68
CA LEU A 109 -3.74 -14.08 8.72
C LEU A 109 -3.22 -12.65 8.86
N PHE A 110 -2.96 -12.02 7.72
CA PHE A 110 -2.66 -10.60 7.64
C PHE A 110 -3.26 -10.00 6.37
N ASN A 111 -3.46 -8.71 6.38
CA ASN A 111 -3.58 -7.88 5.18
C ASN A 111 -2.99 -6.50 5.46
N ARG A 112 -2.44 -5.89 4.42
CA ARG A 112 -1.97 -4.52 4.43
C ARG A 112 -2.77 -3.70 3.42
N VAL A 113 -3.14 -2.51 3.82
CA VAL A 113 -3.82 -1.53 2.96
C VAL A 113 -2.97 -0.26 2.93
N ASP A 114 -2.50 0.10 1.76
CA ASP A 114 -1.69 1.28 1.55
C ASP A 114 -2.56 2.39 0.96
N ILE A 115 -2.57 3.52 1.63
CA ILE A 115 -3.39 4.68 1.27
C ILE A 115 -2.56 5.95 1.20
N VAL A 116 -2.97 6.85 0.33
CA VAL A 116 -2.38 8.19 0.20
C VAL A 116 -3.50 9.23 0.33
N PRO A 117 -3.30 10.31 1.06
CA PRO A 117 -4.26 11.42 1.07
C PRO A 117 -4.49 11.94 -0.35
N ASP A 118 -5.66 12.42 -0.63
CA ASP A 118 -5.96 13.14 -1.87
C ASP A 118 -6.20 14.63 -1.61
N ASP A 119 -6.26 15.38 -2.70
CA ASP A 119 -6.47 16.83 -2.70
C ASP A 119 -7.87 17.28 -2.18
N GLU A 120 -8.77 16.31 -1.93
CA GLU A 120 -10.11 16.55 -1.40
C GLU A 120 -10.22 16.26 0.11
N GLY A 121 -9.11 15.90 0.77
CA GLY A 121 -9.09 15.52 2.18
C GLY A 121 -9.63 14.11 2.45
N SER A 122 -9.65 13.28 1.42
CA SER A 122 -9.98 11.87 1.47
C SER A 122 -8.74 11.03 1.22
N PHE A 123 -8.89 9.72 0.97
CA PHE A 123 -7.77 8.82 0.68
C PHE A 123 -7.96 8.08 -0.64
N ARG A 124 -6.85 7.74 -1.26
CA ARG A 124 -6.77 6.82 -2.41
C ARG A 124 -6.06 5.56 -1.99
N VAL A 125 -6.59 4.42 -2.41
CA VAL A 125 -5.93 3.12 -2.19
C VAL A 125 -4.84 2.97 -3.23
N MET A 126 -3.62 2.71 -2.76
CA MET A 126 -2.46 2.45 -3.60
C MET A 126 -2.24 0.96 -3.78
N GLU A 127 -2.36 0.22 -2.69
CA GLU A 127 -2.12 -1.23 -2.68
C GLU A 127 -3.00 -1.92 -1.64
N VAL A 128 -3.39 -3.16 -1.95
CA VAL A 128 -3.93 -4.11 -0.98
C VAL A 128 -3.13 -5.40 -1.09
N SER A 129 -2.35 -5.71 -0.06
CA SER A 129 -1.47 -6.86 -0.02
C SER A 129 -2.02 -7.94 0.89
N LEU A 130 -2.13 -9.17 0.35
CA LEU A 130 -2.62 -10.37 1.05
C LEU A 130 -1.56 -11.46 1.15
N VAL A 131 -0.54 -11.40 0.32
CA VAL A 131 0.57 -12.34 0.26
C VAL A 131 1.85 -11.54 -0.01
N ASP A 132 2.97 -12.01 0.51
CA ASP A 132 4.31 -11.45 0.28
C ASP A 132 4.41 -9.94 0.63
N ALA A 133 3.66 -9.52 1.66
CA ALA A 133 3.69 -8.15 2.14
C ALA A 133 4.82 -7.93 3.15
N ASP A 134 5.55 -6.82 3.02
CA ASP A 134 6.31 -6.31 4.14
C ASP A 134 5.33 -5.81 5.22
N LEU A 135 5.46 -6.37 6.41
CA LEU A 135 4.62 -6.03 7.56
C LEU A 135 5.28 -4.98 8.48
N TYR A 136 6.46 -4.48 8.09
CA TYR A 136 7.21 -3.44 8.79
C TYR A 136 7.45 -3.71 10.29
N LEU A 137 7.60 -4.98 10.66
CA LEU A 137 7.78 -5.39 12.07
C LEU A 137 9.09 -4.86 12.68
N SER A 138 10.08 -4.55 11.85
CA SER A 138 11.32 -3.88 12.31
C SER A 138 11.09 -2.44 12.74
N ALA A 139 10.12 -1.74 12.13
CA ALA A 139 9.75 -0.37 12.48
C ALA A 139 8.72 -0.32 13.64
N THR A 140 8.02 -1.43 13.89
CA THR A 140 6.97 -1.55 14.91
C THR A 140 7.20 -2.82 15.77
N PRO A 141 8.27 -2.88 16.58
CA PRO A 141 8.61 -4.09 17.36
C PRO A 141 7.50 -4.59 18.28
N GLU A 142 6.65 -3.70 18.77
CA GLU A 142 5.47 -4.04 19.59
C GLU A 142 4.44 -4.87 18.83
N ALA A 143 4.42 -4.80 17.50
CA ALA A 143 3.52 -5.59 16.65
C ALA A 143 3.96 -7.06 16.52
N LEU A 144 5.20 -7.39 16.88
CA LEU A 144 5.71 -8.78 16.83
C LEU A 144 4.88 -9.73 17.68
N GLY A 145 4.51 -9.31 18.89
CA GLY A 145 3.63 -10.07 19.78
C GLY A 145 2.28 -10.36 19.14
N ASN A 146 1.64 -9.32 18.60
CA ASN A 146 0.35 -9.43 17.92
C ASN A 146 0.41 -10.39 16.72
N PHE A 147 1.51 -10.37 15.97
CA PHE A 147 1.67 -11.27 14.83
C PHE A 147 1.91 -12.73 15.27
N ALA A 148 2.72 -12.93 16.30
CA ALA A 148 2.93 -14.27 16.87
C ALA A 148 1.62 -14.87 17.43
N ASP A 149 0.81 -14.07 18.10
CA ASP A 149 -0.51 -14.47 18.58
C ASP A 149 -1.45 -14.82 17.42
N ALA A 150 -1.45 -14.02 16.37
CA ALA A 150 -2.24 -14.29 15.17
C ALA A 150 -1.88 -15.61 14.49
N ILE A 151 -0.58 -15.95 14.42
CA ILE A 151 -0.09 -17.22 13.92
C ILE A 151 -0.52 -18.37 14.85
N SER A 152 -0.33 -18.20 16.17
CA SER A 152 -0.66 -19.21 17.17
C SER A 152 -2.14 -19.59 17.14
N VAL A 153 -3.02 -18.62 17.04
CA VAL A 153 -4.47 -18.89 16.89
C VAL A 153 -4.75 -19.76 15.69
N ARG A 154 -4.06 -19.54 14.56
CA ARG A 154 -4.29 -20.33 13.34
C ARG A 154 -3.61 -21.70 13.32
N ALA A 155 -2.53 -21.85 14.04
CA ALA A 155 -1.83 -23.14 14.15
C ALA A 155 -2.62 -24.21 14.92
N HIS A 156 -3.68 -23.82 15.63
CA HIS A 156 -4.54 -24.69 16.42
C HIS A 156 -5.91 -24.98 15.77
N TRP A 157 -6.08 -24.58 14.51
CA TRP A 157 -7.28 -24.86 13.69
C TRP A 157 -6.98 -26.00 12.66
#